data_83b5e7b65bc89e82e254683595451c89
#
_entry.id   83b5e7b65bc89e82e254683595451c89
#
_cell.length_a   1.000
_cell.length_b   1.000
_cell.length_c   1.000
_cell.angle_alpha   90.00
_cell.angle_beta   90.00
_cell.angle_gamma   90.00
#
_symmetry.space_group_name_H-M   'P 1'
#
loop_
_entity.id
_entity.type
_entity.pdbx_description
1 polymer ?
#
loop_
_entity_poly.entity_id
_entity_poly.type
_entity_poly.pdbx_seq_one_letter_code
_entity_poly.pdbx_strand_id
1 'polypeptide(L)'
;MINTEDTIVACSSPPGSGAVSCIRVSGKGCSELFKNISGYEISHKEVSLCEIQLKEGFKEKCVLTSFIAPNSYTGEDVIEISCHGNPLIVELIISKLNDLGCRNAEPGEFTMRSYLNEKISLVEAETIADLITAESFEKLKAISKSLSGDFEKELNEAVLKLKKIRTKIEGEIDFNDQETEINISSTKTEINDFNVYLEDFIHKIEEAVFVNEGVKVVITGPENAGKSTLMNILAKDDVSIVSEIPGTTRDLLEKSVKIQGFIFDFMDTAGLSDNQEGTIEKIGIDLAKKALNQANIIIELVDPENMEYKMVYPDKSKVLKVFNKLDLLKKADKNYLCISAKYNKNLEELKRALIGLAFSSKNRALEGFSARTRHLKLINKCFVETTAAEKLCFNGSVELAAEHLRIASDFLGLIINPYSSDDLLGEIFSSFCIGK
;
A
#
# COMPACT_ATOMS: atom_id res chain seq x y z
N MET A 1 -24.71 -1.38 -2.10
CA MET A 1 -24.43 -1.90 -3.47
C MET A 1 -24.20 -0.71 -4.38
N ILE A 2 -23.00 -0.61 -4.97
CA ILE A 2 -22.71 0.43 -5.95
C ILE A 2 -23.46 0.08 -7.23
N ASN A 3 -24.23 1.03 -7.73
CA ASN A 3 -25.00 0.85 -8.99
C ASN A 3 -24.00 0.94 -10.16
N THR A 4 -23.71 -0.17 -10.81
CA THR A 4 -22.83 -0.24 -12.02
C THR A 4 -23.59 -0.09 -13.32
N GLU A 5 -24.92 0.10 -13.28
CA GLU A 5 -25.77 0.26 -14.47
C GLU A 5 -25.79 1.69 -15.01
N ASP A 6 -25.41 2.66 -14.20
CA ASP A 6 -25.41 4.08 -14.55
C ASP A 6 -24.15 4.52 -15.30
N THR A 7 -24.26 5.65 -16.01
CA THR A 7 -23.13 6.28 -16.68
C THR A 7 -22.47 7.29 -15.74
N ILE A 8 -21.17 7.17 -15.52
CA ILE A 8 -20.41 8.02 -14.61
C ILE A 8 -19.51 8.99 -15.35
N VAL A 9 -19.23 10.13 -14.72
CA VAL A 9 -18.35 11.18 -15.23
C VAL A 9 -17.44 11.72 -14.14
N ALA A 10 -16.16 11.96 -14.48
CA ALA A 10 -15.26 12.74 -13.65
C ALA A 10 -14.10 13.36 -14.46
N CYS A 11 -13.46 14.37 -13.87
CA CYS A 11 -12.19 14.87 -14.38
C CYS A 11 -11.06 13.93 -13.94
N SER A 12 -10.32 13.38 -14.91
CA SER A 12 -9.21 12.45 -14.67
C SER A 12 -7.85 13.15 -14.55
N SER A 13 -7.76 14.43 -14.95
CA SER A 13 -6.56 15.25 -14.76
C SER A 13 -6.53 15.90 -13.37
N PRO A 14 -5.34 16.23 -12.82
CA PRO A 14 -5.22 16.91 -11.53
C PRO A 14 -6.04 18.22 -11.49
N PRO A 15 -6.59 18.60 -10.35
CA PRO A 15 -7.32 19.87 -10.20
C PRO A 15 -6.38 21.06 -10.38
N GLY A 16 -6.93 22.17 -10.88
CA GLY A 16 -6.21 23.42 -11.11
C GLY A 16 -6.19 23.86 -12.57
N SER A 17 -5.45 24.93 -12.86
CA SER A 17 -5.33 25.47 -14.22
C SER A 17 -4.16 24.85 -14.97
N GLY A 18 -4.39 24.40 -16.20
CA GLY A 18 -3.38 23.79 -17.05
C GLY A 18 -3.69 24.03 -18.53
N ALA A 19 -2.89 23.47 -19.41
CA ALA A 19 -3.13 23.59 -20.85
C ALA A 19 -4.34 22.74 -21.28
N VAL A 20 -4.44 21.52 -20.75
CA VAL A 20 -5.47 20.54 -21.10
C VAL A 20 -5.98 19.86 -19.82
N SER A 21 -7.30 19.64 -19.76
CA SER A 21 -7.94 18.74 -18.81
C SER A 21 -8.65 17.61 -19.55
N CYS A 22 -8.65 16.43 -18.94
CA CYS A 22 -9.31 15.24 -19.45
C CYS A 22 -10.50 14.87 -18.57
N ILE A 23 -11.69 14.83 -19.16
CA ILE A 23 -12.92 14.37 -18.49
C ILE A 23 -13.23 12.98 -19.05
N ARG A 24 -13.44 12.02 -18.16
CA ARG A 24 -13.76 10.63 -18.53
C ARG A 24 -15.21 10.32 -18.21
N VAL A 25 -15.86 9.64 -19.12
CA VAL A 25 -17.23 9.12 -18.99
C VAL A 25 -17.19 7.63 -19.24
N SER A 26 -17.87 6.83 -18.42
CA SER A 26 -17.95 5.36 -18.57
C SER A 26 -19.36 4.87 -18.29
N GLY A 27 -19.85 3.92 -19.07
CA GLY A 27 -21.13 3.27 -18.88
C GLY A 27 -21.95 3.09 -20.15
N LYS A 28 -23.12 2.50 -20.02
CA LYS A 28 -24.01 2.14 -21.14
C LYS A 28 -24.53 3.33 -21.95
N GLY A 29 -24.62 4.52 -21.35
CA GLY A 29 -25.06 5.75 -22.02
C GLY A 29 -24.03 6.44 -22.90
N CYS A 30 -22.76 5.98 -22.92
CA CYS A 30 -21.68 6.65 -23.63
C CYS A 30 -21.93 6.79 -25.15
N SER A 31 -22.50 5.77 -25.79
CA SER A 31 -22.79 5.79 -27.24
C SER A 31 -23.75 6.91 -27.61
N GLU A 32 -24.82 7.07 -26.87
CA GLU A 32 -25.81 8.13 -27.09
C GLU A 32 -25.24 9.52 -26.76
N LEU A 33 -24.48 9.63 -25.66
CA LEU A 33 -23.78 10.87 -25.28
C LEU A 33 -22.79 11.31 -26.36
N PHE A 34 -22.00 10.39 -26.91
CA PHE A 34 -21.04 10.69 -28.00
C PHE A 34 -21.77 11.25 -29.20
N LYS A 35 -22.87 10.60 -29.64
CA LYS A 35 -23.69 11.04 -30.76
C LYS A 35 -24.30 12.42 -30.52
N ASN A 36 -24.80 12.67 -29.29
CA ASN A 36 -25.41 13.95 -28.94
C ASN A 36 -24.40 15.12 -28.93
N ILE A 37 -23.14 14.84 -28.59
CA ILE A 37 -22.09 15.85 -28.49
C ILE A 37 -21.38 16.05 -29.85
N SER A 38 -20.99 14.97 -30.52
CA SER A 38 -20.19 15.02 -31.75
C SER A 38 -21.02 15.10 -33.03
N GLY A 39 -22.28 14.65 -32.98
CA GLY A 39 -23.13 14.49 -34.16
C GLY A 39 -22.88 13.20 -34.96
N TYR A 40 -21.97 12.35 -34.52
CA TYR A 40 -21.57 11.09 -35.17
C TYR A 40 -21.90 9.88 -34.31
N GLU A 41 -21.91 8.69 -34.90
CA GLU A 41 -21.99 7.43 -34.15
C GLU A 41 -20.61 7.07 -33.61
N ILE A 42 -20.59 6.44 -32.43
CA ILE A 42 -19.34 6.02 -31.76
C ILE A 42 -18.67 4.87 -32.52
N SER A 43 -17.37 4.97 -32.75
CA SER A 43 -16.54 3.86 -33.20
C SER A 43 -15.32 3.70 -32.33
N HIS A 44 -14.73 2.50 -32.30
CA HIS A 44 -13.60 2.20 -31.42
C HIS A 44 -12.35 2.98 -31.80
N LYS A 45 -11.74 3.69 -30.83
CA LYS A 45 -10.57 4.57 -31.00
C LYS A 45 -10.77 5.69 -31.98
N GLU A 46 -12.01 6.15 -32.12
CA GLU A 46 -12.29 7.33 -32.90
C GLU A 46 -11.87 8.60 -32.16
N VAL A 47 -11.26 9.53 -32.90
CA VAL A 47 -10.86 10.84 -32.37
C VAL A 47 -11.58 11.89 -33.21
N SER A 48 -12.43 12.68 -32.56
CA SER A 48 -13.23 13.72 -33.20
C SER A 48 -13.00 15.08 -32.54
N LEU A 49 -12.80 16.10 -33.37
CA LEU A 49 -12.82 17.49 -32.92
C LEU A 49 -14.27 17.99 -32.95
N CYS A 50 -14.75 18.46 -31.79
CA CYS A 50 -16.12 18.97 -31.67
C CYS A 50 -16.18 20.27 -30.89
N GLU A 51 -17.33 20.98 -31.01
CA GLU A 51 -17.66 22.13 -30.16
C GLU A 51 -18.80 21.76 -29.23
N ILE A 52 -18.56 21.84 -27.93
CA ILE A 52 -19.59 21.62 -26.93
C ILE A 52 -20.21 22.97 -26.55
N GLN A 53 -21.50 23.13 -26.81
CA GLN A 53 -22.25 24.30 -26.37
C GLN A 53 -22.46 24.22 -24.87
N LEU A 54 -21.90 25.14 -24.11
CA LEU A 54 -21.99 25.16 -22.64
C LEU A 54 -23.10 26.10 -22.14
N LYS A 55 -22.83 27.37 -21.90
CA LYS A 55 -23.82 28.36 -21.45
C LYS A 55 -23.82 29.60 -22.35
N GLU A 56 -24.98 30.24 -22.51
CA GLU A 56 -25.15 31.60 -23.06
C GLU A 56 -24.24 31.95 -24.25
N GLY A 57 -24.18 31.04 -25.23
CA GLY A 57 -23.37 31.27 -26.44
C GLY A 57 -21.87 30.89 -26.28
N PHE A 58 -21.41 30.50 -25.10
CA PHE A 58 -20.06 30.01 -24.94
C PHE A 58 -19.94 28.57 -25.45
N LYS A 59 -19.00 28.34 -26.34
CA LYS A 59 -18.67 27.05 -26.92
C LYS A 59 -17.24 26.68 -26.56
N GLU A 60 -17.04 25.45 -26.15
CA GLU A 60 -15.72 24.89 -25.93
C GLU A 60 -15.33 23.92 -27.04
N LYS A 61 -14.12 24.08 -27.59
CA LYS A 61 -13.54 23.14 -28.57
C LYS A 61 -12.86 22.00 -27.82
N CYS A 62 -13.35 20.79 -28.03
CA CYS A 62 -12.87 19.60 -27.36
C CYS A 62 -12.42 18.55 -28.37
N VAL A 63 -11.47 17.71 -27.93
CA VAL A 63 -11.15 16.46 -28.60
C VAL A 63 -11.86 15.34 -27.87
N LEU A 64 -12.71 14.61 -28.54
CA LEU A 64 -13.37 13.39 -28.03
C LEU A 64 -12.60 12.17 -28.50
N THR A 65 -12.34 11.26 -27.57
CA THR A 65 -11.78 9.94 -27.87
C THR A 65 -12.72 8.88 -27.33
N SER A 66 -13.07 7.88 -28.13
CA SER A 66 -13.99 6.81 -27.74
C SER A 66 -13.33 5.45 -27.70
N PHE A 67 -13.72 4.65 -26.71
CA PHE A 67 -13.28 3.26 -26.51
C PHE A 67 -14.52 2.40 -26.30
N ILE A 68 -14.77 1.46 -27.21
CA ILE A 68 -15.93 0.57 -27.13
C ILE A 68 -15.59 -0.68 -26.33
N ALA A 69 -16.54 -1.10 -25.48
CA ALA A 69 -16.50 -2.35 -24.74
C ALA A 69 -16.18 -3.57 -25.63
N PRO A 70 -15.40 -4.54 -25.15
CA PRO A 70 -14.69 -4.58 -23.87
C PRO A 70 -13.30 -3.92 -23.93
N ASN A 71 -12.93 -3.24 -25.02
CA ASN A 71 -11.58 -2.72 -25.27
C ASN A 71 -11.39 -1.30 -24.74
N SER A 72 -11.79 -1.07 -23.50
CA SER A 72 -11.66 0.18 -22.76
C SER A 72 -10.99 -0.07 -21.40
N TYR A 73 -10.74 0.99 -20.64
CA TYR A 73 -10.18 0.88 -19.29
C TYR A 73 -11.13 0.16 -18.32
N THR A 74 -12.40 0.52 -18.32
CA THR A 74 -13.41 -0.07 -17.42
C THR A 74 -14.02 -1.38 -17.93
N GLY A 75 -13.78 -1.74 -19.20
CA GLY A 75 -14.51 -2.81 -19.88
C GLY A 75 -15.90 -2.40 -20.39
N GLU A 76 -16.36 -1.19 -20.07
CA GLU A 76 -17.58 -0.55 -20.58
C GLU A 76 -17.25 0.35 -21.78
N ASP A 77 -18.26 0.96 -22.40
CA ASP A 77 -18.02 2.07 -23.33
C ASP A 77 -17.46 3.26 -22.56
N VAL A 78 -16.40 3.88 -23.07
CA VAL A 78 -15.71 5.01 -22.46
C VAL A 78 -15.54 6.13 -23.46
N ILE A 79 -15.78 7.37 -23.01
CA ILE A 79 -15.45 8.60 -23.74
C ILE A 79 -14.45 9.40 -22.92
N GLU A 80 -13.41 9.88 -23.55
CA GLU A 80 -12.51 10.88 -22.98
C GLU A 80 -12.69 12.21 -23.74
N ILE A 81 -12.92 13.27 -22.97
CA ILE A 81 -13.12 14.63 -23.47
C ILE A 81 -11.92 15.46 -23.03
N SER A 82 -11.03 15.77 -23.98
CA SER A 82 -9.92 16.68 -23.75
C SER A 82 -10.35 18.10 -24.08
N CYS A 83 -10.35 18.98 -23.08
CA CYS A 83 -10.74 20.40 -23.17
C CYS A 83 -9.61 21.30 -22.65
N HIS A 84 -9.76 22.63 -22.76
CA HIS A 84 -8.83 23.54 -22.12
C HIS A 84 -8.86 23.36 -20.58
N GLY A 85 -7.68 23.35 -19.97
CA GLY A 85 -7.47 23.09 -18.54
C GLY A 85 -7.88 24.27 -17.66
N ASN A 86 -9.12 24.71 -17.77
CA ASN A 86 -9.72 25.72 -16.92
C ASN A 86 -10.77 25.09 -16.02
N PRO A 87 -10.66 25.22 -14.66
CA PRO A 87 -11.59 24.59 -13.73
C PRO A 87 -13.07 24.91 -13.99
N LEU A 88 -13.37 26.13 -14.42
CA LEU A 88 -14.75 26.53 -14.75
C LEU A 88 -15.26 25.81 -16.01
N ILE A 89 -14.41 25.64 -17.04
CA ILE A 89 -14.78 24.89 -18.25
C ILE A 89 -15.06 23.42 -17.90
N VAL A 90 -14.19 22.81 -17.07
CA VAL A 90 -14.38 21.43 -16.60
C VAL A 90 -15.70 21.27 -15.84
N GLU A 91 -16.01 22.20 -14.91
CA GLU A 91 -17.26 22.20 -14.16
C GLU A 91 -18.47 22.32 -15.09
N LEU A 92 -18.43 23.23 -16.06
CA LEU A 92 -19.53 23.41 -17.03
C LEU A 92 -19.76 22.18 -17.91
N ILE A 93 -18.67 21.50 -18.33
CA ILE A 93 -18.80 20.27 -19.12
C ILE A 93 -19.41 19.14 -18.26
N ILE A 94 -18.92 18.96 -17.03
CA ILE A 94 -19.45 17.93 -16.11
C ILE A 94 -20.93 18.21 -15.81
N SER A 95 -21.28 19.46 -15.51
CA SER A 95 -22.68 19.84 -15.27
C SER A 95 -23.57 19.49 -16.47
N LYS A 96 -23.11 19.79 -17.69
CA LYS A 96 -23.84 19.44 -18.91
C LYS A 96 -24.00 17.93 -19.09
N LEU A 97 -22.97 17.15 -18.78
CA LEU A 97 -23.02 15.68 -18.86
C LEU A 97 -23.98 15.11 -17.81
N ASN A 98 -24.04 15.71 -16.62
CA ASN A 98 -25.04 15.36 -15.59
C ASN A 98 -26.47 15.67 -16.06
N ASP A 99 -26.69 16.81 -16.73
CA ASP A 99 -27.98 17.14 -17.32
C ASP A 99 -28.38 16.13 -18.42
N LEU A 100 -27.42 15.47 -19.07
CA LEU A 100 -27.62 14.41 -20.05
C LEU A 100 -27.73 13.00 -19.43
N GLY A 101 -27.80 12.89 -18.10
CA GLY A 101 -28.04 11.64 -17.38
C GLY A 101 -26.80 10.94 -16.82
N CYS A 102 -25.63 11.58 -16.83
CA CYS A 102 -24.47 11.07 -16.12
C CYS A 102 -24.58 11.35 -14.61
N ARG A 103 -23.94 10.53 -13.81
CA ARG A 103 -23.68 10.78 -12.39
C ARG A 103 -22.19 11.06 -12.18
N ASN A 104 -21.86 11.90 -11.20
CA ASN A 104 -20.47 12.04 -10.80
C ASN A 104 -19.94 10.71 -10.26
N ALA A 105 -18.73 10.36 -10.69
CA ALA A 105 -18.04 9.17 -10.22
C ALA A 105 -17.57 9.32 -8.77
N GLU A 106 -17.69 8.25 -8.01
CA GLU A 106 -17.07 8.13 -6.70
C GLU A 106 -15.53 7.95 -6.81
N PRO A 107 -14.76 8.20 -5.72
CA PRO A 107 -13.33 7.91 -5.71
C PRO A 107 -13.05 6.47 -6.14
N GLY A 108 -12.11 6.28 -7.08
CA GLY A 108 -11.70 4.96 -7.56
C GLY A 108 -12.72 4.20 -8.40
N GLU A 109 -13.88 4.78 -8.74
CA GLU A 109 -14.99 4.04 -9.34
C GLU A 109 -14.66 3.49 -10.75
N PHE A 110 -13.89 4.18 -11.56
CA PHE A 110 -13.48 3.65 -12.87
C PHE A 110 -12.59 2.40 -12.72
N THR A 111 -11.64 2.43 -11.78
CA THR A 111 -10.77 1.27 -11.50
C THR A 111 -11.54 0.13 -10.87
N MET A 112 -12.51 0.43 -10.02
CA MET A 112 -13.41 -0.56 -9.44
C MET A 112 -14.26 -1.26 -10.51
N ARG A 113 -14.83 -0.51 -11.48
CA ARG A 113 -15.57 -1.09 -12.62
C ARG A 113 -14.65 -1.94 -13.48
N SER A 114 -13.38 -1.52 -13.69
CA SER A 114 -12.37 -2.33 -14.36
C SER A 114 -12.14 -3.67 -13.67
N TYR A 115 -12.06 -3.68 -12.33
CA TYR A 115 -11.95 -4.89 -11.52
C TYR A 115 -13.22 -5.76 -11.61
N LEU A 116 -14.41 -5.17 -11.45
CA LEU A 116 -15.69 -5.89 -11.52
C LEU A 116 -15.96 -6.50 -12.90
N ASN A 117 -15.45 -5.87 -13.96
CA ASN A 117 -15.52 -6.36 -15.33
C ASN A 117 -14.32 -7.27 -15.70
N GLU A 118 -13.57 -7.77 -14.71
CA GLU A 118 -12.46 -8.71 -14.87
C GLU A 118 -11.36 -8.23 -15.85
N LYS A 119 -11.18 -6.90 -15.99
CA LYS A 119 -10.14 -6.30 -16.83
C LYS A 119 -8.78 -6.29 -16.13
N ILE A 120 -8.81 -6.12 -14.81
CA ILE A 120 -7.64 -6.09 -13.94
C ILE A 120 -7.92 -6.88 -12.67
N SER A 121 -6.88 -7.40 -12.04
CA SER A 121 -6.97 -8.00 -10.70
C SER A 121 -7.08 -6.92 -9.61
N LEU A 122 -7.44 -7.33 -8.38
CA LEU A 122 -7.42 -6.42 -7.26
C LEU A 122 -6.00 -5.92 -6.93
N VAL A 123 -5.01 -6.79 -7.01
CA VAL A 123 -3.59 -6.46 -6.81
C VAL A 123 -3.13 -5.42 -7.83
N GLU A 124 -3.53 -5.59 -9.10
CA GLU A 124 -3.24 -4.64 -10.17
C GLU A 124 -3.94 -3.29 -9.93
N ALA A 125 -5.21 -3.31 -9.50
CA ALA A 125 -5.94 -2.09 -9.14
C ALA A 125 -5.21 -1.32 -8.02
N GLU A 126 -4.84 -1.98 -6.93
CA GLU A 126 -4.07 -1.39 -5.84
C GLU A 126 -2.73 -0.83 -6.31
N THR A 127 -2.05 -1.54 -7.21
CA THR A 127 -0.76 -1.13 -7.78
C THR A 127 -0.89 0.12 -8.67
N ILE A 128 -1.99 0.27 -9.39
CA ILE A 128 -2.29 1.50 -10.17
C ILE A 128 -2.46 2.72 -9.25
N ALA A 129 -3.08 2.55 -8.07
CA ALA A 129 -3.17 3.64 -7.08
C ALA A 129 -1.79 4.05 -6.58
N ASP A 130 -0.95 3.05 -6.23
CA ASP A 130 0.40 3.28 -5.74
C ASP A 130 1.30 3.96 -6.78
N LEU A 131 1.07 3.68 -8.08
CA LEU A 131 1.82 4.31 -9.19
C LEU A 131 1.64 5.83 -9.22
N ILE A 132 0.43 6.31 -8.92
CA ILE A 132 0.10 7.74 -8.98
C ILE A 132 0.74 8.50 -7.82
N THR A 133 0.82 7.86 -6.66
CA THR A 133 1.34 8.43 -5.42
C THR A 133 2.82 8.12 -5.19
N ALA A 134 3.51 7.56 -6.20
CA ALA A 134 4.91 7.17 -6.04
C ALA A 134 5.84 8.40 -6.02
N GLU A 135 6.57 8.56 -4.91
CA GLU A 135 7.49 9.68 -4.66
C GLU A 135 8.97 9.32 -4.87
N SER A 136 9.28 8.04 -5.14
CA SER A 136 10.66 7.60 -5.38
C SER A 136 10.78 6.72 -6.62
N PHE A 137 11.97 6.75 -7.24
CA PHE A 137 12.26 5.90 -8.40
C PHE A 137 12.26 4.42 -8.02
N GLU A 138 12.72 4.08 -6.82
CA GLU A 138 12.72 2.73 -6.27
C GLU A 138 11.30 2.19 -6.14
N LYS A 139 10.36 3.01 -5.64
CA LYS A 139 8.94 2.67 -5.58
C LYS A 139 8.36 2.47 -6.98
N LEU A 140 8.64 3.39 -7.93
CA LEU A 140 8.18 3.23 -9.31
C LEU A 140 8.68 1.94 -9.96
N LYS A 141 9.92 1.55 -9.69
CA LYS A 141 10.52 0.32 -10.21
C LYS A 141 9.84 -0.93 -9.66
N ALA A 142 9.57 -0.97 -8.35
CA ALA A 142 8.84 -2.07 -7.71
C ALA A 142 7.40 -2.18 -8.23
N ILE A 143 6.71 -1.05 -8.37
CA ILE A 143 5.37 -0.97 -8.95
C ILE A 143 5.35 -1.49 -10.38
N SER A 144 6.32 -1.11 -11.21
CA SER A 144 6.43 -1.60 -12.59
C SER A 144 6.52 -3.13 -12.66
N LYS A 145 7.21 -3.76 -11.72
CA LYS A 145 7.29 -5.22 -11.62
C LYS A 145 5.98 -5.85 -11.16
N SER A 146 5.29 -5.24 -10.20
CA SER A 146 3.96 -5.69 -9.81
C SER A 146 2.97 -5.63 -10.97
N LEU A 147 2.99 -4.53 -11.76
CA LEU A 147 2.17 -4.41 -12.98
C LEU A 147 2.55 -5.42 -14.06
N SER A 148 3.79 -5.91 -14.07
CA SER A 148 4.22 -7.01 -14.96
C SER A 148 3.81 -8.40 -14.44
N GLY A 149 3.12 -8.48 -13.30
CA GLY A 149 2.58 -9.72 -12.72
C GLY A 149 3.53 -10.49 -11.81
N ASP A 150 4.71 -9.94 -11.46
CA ASP A 150 5.70 -10.67 -10.65
C ASP A 150 5.16 -11.04 -9.27
N PHE A 151 4.42 -10.14 -8.60
CA PHE A 151 3.80 -10.43 -7.32
C PHE A 151 2.70 -11.50 -7.43
N GLU A 152 1.82 -11.37 -8.43
CA GLU A 152 0.74 -12.34 -8.65
C GLU A 152 1.28 -13.74 -8.98
N LYS A 153 2.39 -13.81 -9.71
CA LYS A 153 3.05 -15.08 -10.01
C LYS A 153 3.53 -15.79 -8.74
N GLU A 154 4.24 -15.10 -7.86
CA GLU A 154 4.69 -15.68 -6.58
C GLU A 154 3.49 -16.07 -5.68
N LEU A 155 2.45 -15.23 -5.64
CA LEU A 155 1.23 -15.52 -4.89
C LEU A 155 0.50 -16.75 -5.43
N ASN A 156 0.34 -16.87 -6.75
CA ASN A 156 -0.28 -18.03 -7.39
C ASN A 156 0.53 -19.31 -7.16
N GLU A 157 1.87 -19.21 -7.10
CA GLU A 157 2.72 -20.35 -6.74
C GLU A 157 2.44 -20.83 -5.31
N ALA A 158 2.29 -19.91 -4.34
CA ALA A 158 1.90 -20.25 -2.97
C ALA A 158 0.53 -20.95 -2.93
N VAL A 159 -0.47 -20.39 -3.64
CA VAL A 159 -1.82 -20.98 -3.74
C VAL A 159 -1.77 -22.40 -4.32
N LEU A 160 -1.01 -22.62 -5.39
CA LEU A 160 -0.89 -23.94 -6.02
C LEU A 160 -0.18 -24.95 -5.11
N LYS A 161 0.86 -24.55 -4.38
CA LYS A 161 1.54 -25.42 -3.40
C LYS A 161 0.58 -25.83 -2.29
N LEU A 162 -0.13 -24.86 -1.69
CA LEU A 162 -1.09 -25.15 -0.62
C LEU A 162 -2.26 -26.02 -1.10
N LYS A 163 -2.77 -25.79 -2.31
CA LYS A 163 -3.82 -26.59 -2.93
C LYS A 163 -3.38 -28.05 -3.09
N LYS A 164 -2.16 -28.31 -3.53
CA LYS A 164 -1.62 -29.68 -3.65
C LYS A 164 -1.59 -30.40 -2.30
N ILE A 165 -1.12 -29.72 -1.25
CA ILE A 165 -1.07 -30.28 0.10
C ILE A 165 -2.49 -30.58 0.60
N ARG A 166 -3.45 -29.65 0.41
CA ARG A 166 -4.85 -29.85 0.77
C ARG A 166 -5.48 -31.05 0.06
N THR A 167 -5.34 -31.12 -1.26
CA THR A 167 -5.90 -32.24 -2.04
C THR A 167 -5.36 -33.58 -1.56
N LYS A 168 -4.08 -33.62 -1.17
CA LYS A 168 -3.44 -34.83 -0.66
C LYS A 168 -4.00 -35.25 0.70
N ILE A 169 -4.10 -34.30 1.66
CA ILE A 169 -4.60 -34.61 3.01
C ILE A 169 -6.09 -34.98 2.99
N GLU A 170 -6.90 -34.29 2.16
CA GLU A 170 -8.30 -34.62 1.96
C GLU A 170 -8.46 -36.05 1.35
N GLY A 171 -7.60 -36.39 0.37
CA GLY A 171 -7.57 -37.78 -0.19
C GLY A 171 -7.14 -38.83 0.85
N GLU A 172 -6.17 -38.52 1.72
CA GLU A 172 -5.76 -39.43 2.81
C GLU A 172 -6.86 -39.64 3.83
N ILE A 173 -7.73 -38.67 4.11
CA ILE A 173 -8.90 -38.77 4.98
C ILE A 173 -9.96 -39.63 4.35
N ASP A 174 -10.33 -39.39 3.07
CA ASP A 174 -11.40 -40.08 2.36
C ASP A 174 -11.11 -41.58 2.14
N PHE A 175 -9.85 -41.96 1.96
CA PHE A 175 -9.42 -43.34 1.72
C PHE A 175 -9.08 -44.12 2.99
N ASN A 176 -9.19 -43.51 4.17
CA ASN A 176 -8.81 -44.11 5.46
C ASN A 176 -9.71 -45.28 5.89
N ASP A 177 -10.91 -45.45 5.27
CA ASP A 177 -11.83 -46.54 5.54
C ASP A 177 -11.36 -47.92 5.01
N GLN A 178 -10.19 -47.99 4.33
CA GLN A 178 -9.67 -49.22 3.69
C GLN A 178 -8.32 -49.66 4.28
N GLU A 179 -8.15 -49.80 5.61
CA GLU A 179 -7.01 -50.48 6.29
C GLU A 179 -5.57 -50.12 5.77
N THR A 180 -5.39 -49.01 5.02
CA THR A 180 -4.08 -48.55 4.60
C THR A 180 -3.54 -47.52 5.61
N GLU A 181 -2.37 -47.81 6.20
CA GLU A 181 -1.67 -46.85 7.08
C GLU A 181 -1.52 -45.51 6.34
N ILE A 182 -2.13 -44.46 6.90
CA ILE A 182 -2.01 -43.10 6.36
C ILE A 182 -0.52 -42.73 6.34
N ASN A 183 0.01 -42.38 5.16
CA ASN A 183 1.41 -41.94 5.06
C ASN A 183 1.56 -40.48 5.46
N ILE A 184 1.15 -40.17 6.72
CA ILE A 184 1.18 -38.83 7.33
C ILE A 184 2.57 -38.21 7.26
N SER A 185 3.64 -39.03 7.22
CA SER A 185 5.01 -38.53 7.28
C SER A 185 5.36 -37.69 6.02
N SER A 186 4.84 -38.05 4.84
CA SER A 186 5.13 -37.30 3.61
C SER A 186 4.35 -35.99 3.54
N THR A 187 3.08 -35.99 3.93
CA THR A 187 2.25 -34.78 3.97
C THR A 187 2.76 -33.77 4.98
N LYS A 188 3.22 -34.24 6.14
CA LYS A 188 3.89 -33.43 7.14
C LYS A 188 5.15 -32.74 6.60
N THR A 189 6.01 -33.47 5.89
CA THR A 189 7.21 -32.90 5.27
C THR A 189 6.84 -31.80 4.28
N GLU A 190 5.81 -32.03 3.47
CA GLU A 190 5.32 -31.03 2.50
C GLU A 190 4.77 -29.78 3.18
N ILE A 191 4.07 -29.92 4.33
CA ILE A 191 3.60 -28.75 5.11
C ILE A 191 4.79 -27.98 5.69
N ASN A 192 5.79 -28.69 6.24
CA ASN A 192 6.99 -28.03 6.74
C ASN A 192 7.76 -27.30 5.63
N ASP A 193 7.95 -27.91 4.48
CA ASP A 193 8.61 -27.30 3.33
C ASP A 193 7.84 -26.05 2.83
N PHE A 194 6.51 -26.12 2.89
CA PHE A 194 5.67 -24.99 2.58
C PHE A 194 5.78 -23.86 3.63
N ASN A 195 5.89 -24.19 4.91
CA ASN A 195 6.12 -23.21 5.97
C ASN A 195 7.46 -22.49 5.78
N VAL A 196 8.53 -23.21 5.45
CA VAL A 196 9.84 -22.61 5.13
C VAL A 196 9.74 -21.68 3.90
N TYR A 197 9.00 -22.10 2.87
CA TYR A 197 8.74 -21.25 1.71
C TYR A 197 7.94 -19.99 2.09
N LEU A 198 6.92 -20.10 2.95
CA LEU A 198 6.13 -18.95 3.41
C LEU A 198 6.96 -17.98 4.24
N GLU A 199 7.89 -18.46 5.06
CA GLU A 199 8.81 -17.57 5.82
C GLU A 199 9.65 -16.69 4.88
N ASP A 200 10.27 -17.28 3.83
CA ASP A 200 11.02 -16.48 2.82
C ASP A 200 10.09 -15.51 2.07
N PHE A 201 8.88 -15.96 1.74
CA PHE A 201 7.88 -15.12 1.06
C PHE A 201 7.38 -13.96 1.94
N ILE A 202 7.17 -14.19 3.25
CA ILE A 202 6.82 -13.14 4.23
C ILE A 202 7.92 -12.07 4.26
N HIS A 203 9.20 -12.48 4.32
CA HIS A 203 10.30 -11.53 4.30
C HIS A 203 10.36 -10.69 3.02
N LYS A 204 10.12 -11.30 1.86
CA LYS A 204 10.05 -10.57 0.57
C LYS A 204 8.92 -9.55 0.57
N ILE A 205 7.73 -9.94 1.07
CA ILE A 205 6.57 -9.05 1.15
C ILE A 205 6.79 -7.93 2.17
N GLU A 206 7.43 -8.20 3.30
CA GLU A 206 7.78 -7.17 4.29
C GLU A 206 8.66 -6.09 3.66
N GLU A 207 9.72 -6.49 2.94
CA GLU A 207 10.57 -5.55 2.19
C GLU A 207 9.77 -4.80 1.10
N ALA A 208 8.89 -5.48 0.39
CA ALA A 208 8.02 -4.88 -0.63
C ALA A 208 7.05 -3.83 -0.04
N VAL A 209 6.50 -4.08 1.15
CA VAL A 209 5.69 -3.12 1.91
C VAL A 209 6.53 -1.91 2.29
N PHE A 210 7.77 -2.10 2.76
CA PHE A 210 8.65 -0.98 3.10
C PHE A 210 9.00 -0.11 1.89
N VAL A 211 9.17 -0.71 0.72
CA VAL A 211 9.37 0.05 -0.53
C VAL A 211 8.12 0.85 -0.91
N ASN A 212 6.94 0.28 -0.71
CA ASN A 212 5.67 0.89 -1.12
C ASN A 212 5.13 1.92 -0.11
N GLU A 213 5.03 1.54 1.16
CA GLU A 213 4.39 2.33 2.21
C GLU A 213 5.37 3.15 3.07
N GLY A 214 6.68 2.92 2.89
CA GLY A 214 7.73 3.51 3.73
C GLY A 214 8.01 2.69 4.99
N VAL A 215 9.12 3.04 5.65
CA VAL A 215 9.58 2.40 6.89
C VAL A 215 9.23 3.30 8.07
N LYS A 216 8.36 2.84 8.96
CA LYS A 216 7.98 3.60 10.17
C LYS A 216 9.05 3.50 11.22
N VAL A 217 9.64 4.66 11.58
CA VAL A 217 10.73 4.76 12.55
C VAL A 217 10.32 5.63 13.73
N VAL A 218 10.34 5.07 14.92
CA VAL A 218 10.07 5.83 16.15
C VAL A 218 11.38 6.16 16.84
N ILE A 219 11.57 7.44 17.18
CA ILE A 219 12.73 7.88 17.97
C ILE A 219 12.31 7.99 19.43
N THR A 220 12.99 7.26 20.30
CA THR A 220 12.78 7.23 21.75
C THR A 220 14.07 7.49 22.51
N GLY A 221 13.98 7.82 23.78
CA GLY A 221 15.13 8.08 24.65
C GLY A 221 14.80 9.10 25.73
N PRO A 222 15.69 9.34 26.72
CA PRO A 222 15.47 10.26 27.81
C PRO A 222 15.25 11.71 27.32
N GLU A 223 14.79 12.55 28.23
CA GLU A 223 14.73 13.99 27.96
C GLU A 223 16.14 14.54 27.63
N ASN A 224 16.20 15.49 26.74
CA ASN A 224 17.46 16.11 26.27
C ASN A 224 18.44 15.14 25.56
N ALA A 225 18.05 13.92 25.21
CA ALA A 225 18.87 13.01 24.41
C ALA A 225 19.11 13.50 22.97
N GLY A 226 18.36 14.50 22.52
CA GLY A 226 18.50 15.13 21.19
C GLY A 226 17.59 14.52 20.12
N LYS A 227 16.45 13.93 20.51
CA LYS A 227 15.46 13.34 19.60
C LYS A 227 14.99 14.31 18.52
N SER A 228 14.43 15.46 18.93
CA SER A 228 13.93 16.48 17.98
C SER A 228 15.07 17.11 17.17
N THR A 229 16.28 17.19 17.72
CA THR A 229 17.47 17.65 16.99
C THR A 229 17.81 16.67 15.87
N LEU A 230 17.86 15.38 16.17
CA LEU A 230 18.14 14.34 15.18
C LEU A 230 17.08 14.34 14.07
N MET A 231 15.81 14.37 14.43
CA MET A 231 14.70 14.42 13.49
C MET A 231 14.76 15.64 12.56
N ASN A 232 15.06 16.83 13.12
CA ASN A 232 15.18 18.05 12.34
C ASN A 232 16.36 18.03 11.36
N ILE A 233 17.45 17.38 11.72
CA ILE A 233 18.63 17.28 10.86
C ILE A 233 18.39 16.26 9.74
N LEU A 234 17.87 15.09 10.07
CA LEU A 234 17.50 14.09 9.07
C LEU A 234 16.51 14.67 8.03
N ALA A 235 15.55 15.48 8.48
CA ALA A 235 14.59 16.14 7.60
C ALA A 235 15.19 17.30 6.75
N LYS A 236 16.34 17.84 7.10
CA LYS A 236 16.98 18.92 6.34
C LYS A 236 17.88 18.44 5.20
N ASP A 237 18.51 17.26 5.38
CA ASP A 237 19.49 16.72 4.43
C ASP A 237 18.86 16.16 3.15
N ASP A 238 17.60 15.71 3.23
CA ASP A 238 16.87 15.15 2.08
C ASP A 238 15.46 15.76 2.05
N VAL A 239 15.31 16.90 1.41
CA VAL A 239 14.02 17.54 1.16
C VAL A 239 13.18 16.59 0.28
N SER A 240 12.43 15.69 0.91
CA SER A 240 11.26 15.13 0.25
C SER A 240 10.26 16.27 0.07
N ILE A 241 9.70 16.36 -1.10
CA ILE A 241 8.59 17.26 -1.40
C ILE A 241 7.49 16.88 -0.40
N VAL A 242 7.36 17.69 0.66
CA VAL A 242 6.18 17.59 1.54
C VAL A 242 5.01 17.95 0.63
N SER A 243 4.27 16.95 0.18
CA SER A 243 3.00 17.20 -0.46
C SER A 243 2.09 17.76 0.64
N GLU A 244 1.91 19.07 0.64
CA GLU A 244 0.84 19.72 1.36
C GLU A 244 -0.49 19.29 0.73
N ILE A 245 -0.94 18.08 1.02
CA ILE A 245 -2.30 17.68 0.74
C ILE A 245 -3.15 18.37 1.82
N PRO A 246 -3.99 19.36 1.47
CA PRO A 246 -4.84 20.04 2.45
C PRO A 246 -5.82 19.01 3.02
N GLY A 247 -5.69 18.67 4.29
CA GLY A 247 -6.56 17.74 5.01
C GLY A 247 -5.86 16.71 5.89
N THR A 248 -4.55 16.50 5.77
CA THR A 248 -3.80 15.52 6.58
C THR A 248 -3.09 16.13 7.80
N THR A 249 -3.28 17.42 8.09
CA THR A 249 -2.59 18.18 9.15
C THR A 249 -3.10 17.92 10.57
N ARG A 250 -3.60 16.74 10.91
CA ARG A 250 -4.06 16.43 12.29
C ARG A 250 -3.26 15.35 13.01
N ASP A 251 -2.31 14.68 12.38
CA ASP A 251 -1.48 13.67 13.04
C ASP A 251 -0.03 14.16 13.17
N LEU A 252 0.28 14.59 14.36
CA LEU A 252 1.48 14.63 15.17
C LEU A 252 2.80 14.30 14.43
N LEU A 253 3.63 15.36 14.18
CA LEU A 253 5.11 15.32 14.11
C LEU A 253 5.72 14.12 13.33
N GLU A 254 5.05 13.63 12.29
CA GLU A 254 5.65 12.73 11.34
C GLU A 254 6.48 13.52 10.32
N LYS A 255 7.70 13.03 10.05
CA LYS A 255 8.56 13.58 9.00
C LYS A 255 9.04 12.46 8.10
N SER A 256 8.67 12.53 6.85
CA SER A 256 9.16 11.61 5.82
C SER A 256 10.53 12.07 5.32
N VAL A 257 11.49 11.16 5.36
CA VAL A 257 12.87 11.41 4.93
C VAL A 257 13.25 10.35 3.90
N LYS A 258 13.81 10.78 2.78
CA LYS A 258 14.26 9.87 1.72
C LYS A 258 15.70 9.47 1.97
N ILE A 259 15.94 8.21 2.35
CA ILE A 259 17.28 7.65 2.59
C ILE A 259 17.62 6.67 1.47
N GLN A 260 18.59 6.99 0.64
CA GLN A 260 19.07 6.17 -0.49
C GLN A 260 17.95 5.69 -1.43
N GLY A 261 16.90 6.51 -1.62
CA GLY A 261 15.78 6.22 -2.50
C GLY A 261 14.55 5.63 -1.80
N PHE A 262 14.67 5.20 -0.55
CA PHE A 262 13.56 4.66 0.25
C PHE A 262 13.02 5.71 1.22
N ILE A 263 11.71 5.66 1.48
CA ILE A 263 11.04 6.56 2.41
C ILE A 263 11.11 6.00 3.82
N PHE A 264 11.49 6.83 4.78
CA PHE A 264 11.49 6.56 6.21
C PHE A 264 10.63 7.61 6.91
N ASP A 265 9.55 7.17 7.55
CA ASP A 265 8.62 8.04 8.27
C ASP A 265 9.00 8.08 9.75
N PHE A 266 9.62 9.18 10.15
CA PHE A 266 10.10 9.38 11.51
C PHE A 266 9.01 9.99 12.38
N MET A 267 8.78 9.38 13.55
CA MET A 267 7.89 9.87 14.61
C MET A 267 8.69 10.20 15.87
N ASP A 268 8.51 11.42 16.41
CA ASP A 268 9.14 11.86 17.67
C ASP A 268 8.19 11.63 18.86
N THR A 269 8.60 10.79 19.81
CA THR A 269 7.83 10.56 21.04
C THR A 269 7.88 11.71 22.03
N ALA A 270 8.85 12.62 21.96
CA ALA A 270 8.94 13.79 22.85
C ALA A 270 7.81 14.79 22.60
N GLY A 271 7.43 15.01 21.34
CA GLY A 271 6.28 15.86 21.01
C GLY A 271 4.93 15.32 21.46
N LEU A 272 4.87 14.05 21.87
CA LEU A 272 3.67 13.42 22.40
C LEU A 272 3.52 13.61 23.92
N SER A 273 4.60 13.96 24.64
CA SER A 273 4.63 14.13 26.10
C SER A 273 4.62 15.59 26.58
N ASP A 274 4.94 16.56 25.70
CA ASP A 274 5.20 17.97 26.11
C ASP A 274 3.95 18.85 26.30
N ASN A 275 2.72 18.35 26.20
CA ASN A 275 1.53 19.17 26.36
C ASN A 275 0.73 18.85 27.64
N GLN A 276 1.05 19.61 28.71
CA GLN A 276 0.22 20.02 29.84
C GLN A 276 -0.58 19.01 30.69
N GLU A 277 -0.57 19.28 32.01
CA GLU A 277 -1.16 18.59 33.17
C GLU A 277 -2.54 17.91 32.96
N GLY A 278 -2.67 16.66 33.35
CA GLY A 278 -3.94 15.98 33.62
C GLY A 278 -4.33 14.93 32.57
N THR A 279 -5.46 15.10 31.94
CA THR A 279 -6.08 14.14 30.97
C THR A 279 -5.29 14.00 29.65
N ILE A 280 -4.50 15.02 29.30
CA ILE A 280 -3.72 15.10 28.04
C ILE A 280 -2.45 14.23 28.14
N GLU A 281 -1.88 14.08 29.35
CA GLU A 281 -0.71 13.19 29.58
C GLU A 281 -1.02 11.71 29.28
N LYS A 282 -2.21 11.24 29.66
CA LYS A 282 -2.67 9.88 29.31
C LYS A 282 -2.83 9.68 27.80
N ILE A 283 -3.35 10.67 27.11
CA ILE A 283 -3.51 10.63 25.65
C ILE A 283 -2.14 10.57 24.97
N GLY A 284 -1.16 11.37 25.43
CA GLY A 284 0.21 11.34 24.92
C GLY A 284 0.90 9.98 25.10
N ILE A 285 0.73 9.35 26.26
CA ILE A 285 1.27 8.01 26.55
C ILE A 285 0.63 6.94 25.68
N ASP A 286 -0.69 7.01 25.45
CA ASP A 286 -1.41 6.06 24.60
C ASP A 286 -1.03 6.22 23.12
N LEU A 287 -0.82 7.45 22.65
CA LEU A 287 -0.32 7.73 21.31
C LEU A 287 1.12 7.23 21.13
N ALA A 288 2.00 7.46 22.11
CA ALA A 288 3.37 6.93 22.09
C ALA A 288 3.39 5.39 22.05
N LYS A 289 2.53 4.73 22.83
CA LYS A 289 2.37 3.26 22.80
C LYS A 289 1.87 2.78 21.44
N LYS A 290 0.90 3.47 20.85
CA LYS A 290 0.41 3.13 19.50
C LYS A 290 1.53 3.29 18.46
N ALA A 291 2.28 4.38 18.50
CA ALA A 291 3.41 4.62 17.61
C ALA A 291 4.47 3.51 17.74
N LEU A 292 4.84 3.12 18.95
CA LEU A 292 5.78 2.02 19.21
C LEU A 292 5.28 0.68 18.68
N ASN A 293 3.98 0.39 18.82
CA ASN A 293 3.38 -0.84 18.29
C ASN A 293 3.30 -0.87 16.76
N GLN A 294 3.31 0.28 16.11
CA GLN A 294 3.28 0.42 14.66
C GLN A 294 4.68 0.58 14.05
N ALA A 295 5.71 0.82 14.87
CA ALA A 295 7.07 1.03 14.41
C ALA A 295 7.66 -0.24 13.80
N ASN A 296 8.28 -0.09 12.63
CA ASN A 296 9.12 -1.13 12.02
C ASN A 296 10.51 -1.12 12.64
N ILE A 297 11.04 0.07 12.93
CA ILE A 297 12.33 0.29 13.57
C ILE A 297 12.16 1.27 14.72
N ILE A 298 12.81 1.00 15.83
CA ILE A 298 12.87 1.91 16.98
C ILE A 298 14.32 2.37 17.13
N ILE A 299 14.55 3.68 17.10
CA ILE A 299 15.83 4.29 17.45
C ILE A 299 15.77 4.64 18.94
N GLU A 300 16.52 3.92 19.74
CA GLU A 300 16.75 4.25 21.15
C GLU A 300 17.95 5.19 21.25
N LEU A 301 17.70 6.50 21.42
CA LEU A 301 18.77 7.46 21.66
C LEU A 301 19.24 7.36 23.11
N VAL A 302 20.50 7.02 23.26
CA VAL A 302 21.15 6.95 24.56
C VAL A 302 21.95 8.23 24.77
N ASP A 303 21.71 8.89 25.91
CA ASP A 303 22.55 9.98 26.37
C ASP A 303 23.71 9.40 27.20
N PRO A 304 24.97 9.64 26.85
CA PRO A 304 26.11 9.16 27.62
C PRO A 304 26.13 9.62 29.08
N GLU A 305 25.46 10.74 29.39
CA GLU A 305 25.34 11.28 30.74
C GLU A 305 24.16 10.69 31.53
N ASN A 306 23.23 9.97 30.86
CA ASN A 306 22.05 9.35 31.46
C ASN A 306 21.79 7.96 30.87
N MET A 307 22.56 6.97 31.31
CA MET A 307 22.49 5.57 30.83
C MET A 307 21.39 4.73 31.51
N GLU A 308 20.66 5.24 32.50
CA GLU A 308 19.67 4.47 33.28
C GLU A 308 18.32 4.35 32.57
N TYR A 309 18.14 4.94 31.38
CA TYR A 309 16.90 4.83 30.62
C TYR A 309 16.62 3.40 30.20
N LYS A 310 15.52 2.85 30.70
CA LYS A 310 15.04 1.50 30.34
C LYS A 310 13.61 1.60 29.83
N MET A 311 13.38 1.15 28.63
CA MET A 311 12.06 1.03 28.03
C MET A 311 11.83 -0.39 27.55
N VAL A 312 10.61 -0.89 27.69
CA VAL A 312 10.20 -2.19 27.14
C VAL A 312 9.61 -1.94 25.77
N TYR A 313 10.16 -2.61 24.77
CA TYR A 313 9.74 -2.49 23.38
C TYR A 313 8.89 -3.69 22.98
N PRO A 314 8.01 -3.58 21.98
CA PRO A 314 7.29 -4.73 21.42
C PRO A 314 8.27 -5.76 20.84
N ASP A 315 8.00 -7.04 21.05
CA ASP A 315 8.90 -8.17 20.67
C ASP A 315 9.23 -8.20 19.15
N LYS A 316 8.35 -7.64 18.31
CA LYS A 316 8.54 -7.60 16.85
C LYS A 316 9.34 -6.41 16.35
N SER A 317 9.67 -5.45 17.21
CA SER A 317 10.34 -4.22 16.78
C SER A 317 11.85 -4.42 16.68
N LYS A 318 12.45 -3.95 15.56
CA LYS A 318 13.89 -3.88 15.39
C LYS A 318 14.41 -2.65 16.14
N VAL A 319 15.14 -2.84 17.24
CA VAL A 319 15.65 -1.74 18.09
C VAL A 319 17.10 -1.42 17.74
N LEU A 320 17.36 -0.17 17.34
CA LEU A 320 18.70 0.35 17.09
C LEU A 320 19.10 1.30 18.22
N LYS A 321 20.05 0.88 19.04
CA LYS A 321 20.63 1.74 20.09
C LYS A 321 21.67 2.67 19.47
N VAL A 322 21.48 3.97 19.65
CA VAL A 322 22.33 5.02 19.11
C VAL A 322 22.77 5.97 20.20
N PHE A 323 24.06 6.08 20.41
CA PHE A 323 24.65 7.05 21.34
C PHE A 323 24.78 8.40 20.65
N ASN A 324 24.03 9.38 21.14
CA ASN A 324 24.11 10.76 20.66
C ASN A 324 25.15 11.55 21.48
N LYS A 325 25.42 12.79 21.09
CA LYS A 325 26.37 13.71 21.73
C LYS A 325 27.82 13.15 21.72
N LEU A 326 28.23 12.53 20.62
CA LEU A 326 29.61 12.02 20.42
C LEU A 326 30.68 13.09 20.74
N ASP A 327 30.34 14.38 20.58
CA ASP A 327 31.18 15.52 20.88
C ASP A 327 31.52 15.66 22.38
N LEU A 328 30.72 15.07 23.27
CA LEU A 328 30.96 15.05 24.72
C LEU A 328 31.68 13.77 25.20
N LEU A 329 31.76 12.74 24.37
CA LEU A 329 32.40 11.48 24.72
C LEU A 329 33.93 11.59 24.63
N LYS A 330 34.65 11.24 25.70
CA LYS A 330 36.11 11.14 25.70
C LYS A 330 36.67 10.00 24.84
N LYS A 331 35.91 8.90 24.70
CA LYS A 331 36.18 7.77 23.79
C LYS A 331 34.85 7.23 23.27
N ALA A 332 34.72 7.09 21.96
CA ALA A 332 33.62 6.38 21.35
C ALA A 332 33.77 4.86 21.61
N ASP A 333 32.72 4.22 22.10
CA ASP A 333 32.69 2.76 22.18
C ASP A 333 32.45 2.19 20.79
N LYS A 334 33.41 1.38 20.30
CA LYS A 334 33.36 0.79 18.95
C LYS A 334 32.21 -0.23 18.77
N ASN A 335 31.62 -0.68 19.87
CA ASN A 335 30.53 -1.65 19.84
C ASN A 335 29.14 -1.01 19.59
N TYR A 336 29.06 0.31 19.62
CA TYR A 336 27.81 1.07 19.47
C TYR A 336 27.92 2.11 18.36
N LEU A 337 26.79 2.37 17.71
CA LEU A 337 26.67 3.48 16.78
C LEU A 337 26.64 4.80 17.56
N CYS A 338 27.70 5.59 17.42
CA CYS A 338 27.85 6.87 18.09
C CYS A 338 27.71 8.01 17.08
N ILE A 339 26.79 8.95 17.32
CA ILE A 339 26.54 10.11 16.46
C ILE A 339 26.65 11.41 17.23
N SER A 340 26.82 12.52 16.53
CA SER A 340 26.50 13.84 17.05
C SER A 340 25.48 14.52 16.13
N ALA A 341 24.24 14.52 16.55
CA ALA A 341 23.16 15.19 15.84
C ALA A 341 23.48 16.69 15.66
N LYS A 342 24.02 17.35 16.71
CA LYS A 342 24.34 18.78 16.68
C LYS A 342 25.40 19.16 15.62
N TYR A 343 26.37 18.29 15.37
CA TYR A 343 27.51 18.57 14.48
C TYR A 343 27.50 17.70 13.21
N ASN A 344 26.40 17.04 12.88
CA ASN A 344 26.20 16.18 11.70
C ASN A 344 27.28 15.07 11.57
N LYS A 345 27.76 14.52 12.70
CA LYS A 345 28.78 13.45 12.67
C LYS A 345 28.15 12.10 12.68
N ASN A 346 28.66 11.19 11.83
CA ASN A 346 28.26 9.78 11.70
C ASN A 346 26.79 9.57 11.33
N LEU A 347 26.11 10.56 10.72
CA LEU A 347 24.73 10.41 10.26
C LEU A 347 24.60 9.45 9.08
N GLU A 348 25.62 9.38 8.21
CA GLU A 348 25.64 8.42 7.10
C GLU A 348 25.76 6.96 7.58
N GLU A 349 26.45 6.73 8.71
CA GLU A 349 26.46 5.43 9.37
C GLU A 349 25.08 5.06 9.91
N LEU A 350 24.35 6.02 10.51
CA LEU A 350 22.98 5.84 10.96
C LEU A 350 22.06 5.52 9.79
N LYS A 351 22.14 6.27 8.69
CA LYS A 351 21.36 6.01 7.48
C LYS A 351 21.62 4.60 6.92
N ARG A 352 22.89 4.17 6.87
CA ARG A 352 23.26 2.82 6.45
C ARG A 352 22.75 1.73 7.38
N ALA A 353 22.78 1.96 8.70
CA ALA A 353 22.23 1.03 9.67
C ALA A 353 20.70 0.87 9.53
N LEU A 354 19.97 1.97 9.29
CA LEU A 354 18.53 1.94 9.03
C LEU A 354 18.19 1.13 7.78
N ILE A 355 18.92 1.35 6.68
CA ILE A 355 18.76 0.56 5.45
C ILE A 355 19.03 -0.93 5.72
N GLY A 356 20.11 -1.25 6.47
CA GLY A 356 20.45 -2.65 6.80
C GLY A 356 19.44 -3.34 7.73
N LEU A 357 18.68 -2.57 8.53
CA LEU A 357 17.60 -3.10 9.35
C LEU A 357 16.29 -3.28 8.56
N ALA A 358 16.01 -2.35 7.64
CA ALA A 358 14.82 -2.41 6.81
C ALA A 358 14.91 -3.52 5.76
N PHE A 359 16.05 -3.67 5.13
CA PHE A 359 16.23 -4.54 3.97
C PHE A 359 17.38 -5.53 4.20
N SER A 360 17.15 -6.83 3.95
CA SER A 360 18.18 -7.87 4.04
C SER A 360 19.30 -7.67 3.00
N SER A 361 18.98 -7.03 1.87
CA SER A 361 19.93 -6.60 0.85
C SER A 361 19.32 -5.46 0.02
N LYS A 362 20.08 -4.36 -0.14
CA LYS A 362 19.63 -3.23 -0.98
C LYS A 362 19.30 -3.66 -2.40
N ASN A 363 20.09 -4.55 -2.99
CA ASN A 363 19.86 -5.05 -4.35
C ASN A 363 18.57 -5.86 -4.44
N ARG A 364 18.27 -6.70 -3.44
CA ARG A 364 17.03 -7.49 -3.38
C ARG A 364 15.79 -6.61 -3.29
N ALA A 365 15.81 -5.57 -2.44
CA ALA A 365 14.74 -4.60 -2.32
C ALA A 365 14.51 -3.82 -3.64
N LEU A 366 15.57 -3.49 -4.37
CA LEU A 366 15.50 -2.81 -5.68
C LEU A 366 15.00 -3.72 -6.80
N GLU A 367 15.11 -5.03 -6.64
CA GLU A 367 14.66 -6.04 -7.60
C GLU A 367 13.30 -6.66 -7.24
N GLY A 368 12.71 -6.29 -6.10
CA GLY A 368 11.43 -6.75 -5.61
C GLY A 368 10.24 -6.11 -6.31
N PHE A 369 9.06 -6.66 -6.04
CA PHE A 369 7.76 -6.12 -6.41
C PHE A 369 7.24 -5.15 -5.33
N SER A 370 6.10 -4.50 -5.57
CA SER A 370 5.37 -3.69 -4.59
C SER A 370 4.30 -4.54 -3.90
N ALA A 371 4.13 -4.36 -2.59
CA ALA A 371 3.06 -4.99 -1.82
C ALA A 371 2.52 -4.02 -0.76
N ARG A 372 1.35 -4.36 -0.18
CA ARG A 372 0.70 -3.58 0.87
C ARG A 372 0.65 -4.33 2.20
N THR A 373 0.54 -3.60 3.30
CA THR A 373 0.37 -4.16 4.65
C THR A 373 -0.79 -5.16 4.74
N ARG A 374 -1.85 -4.99 3.95
CA ARG A 374 -2.97 -5.95 3.85
C ARG A 374 -2.48 -7.34 3.40
N HIS A 375 -1.65 -7.39 2.37
CA HIS A 375 -1.08 -8.63 1.85
C HIS A 375 -0.22 -9.33 2.91
N LEU A 376 0.66 -8.57 3.57
CA LEU A 376 1.52 -9.08 4.64
C LEU A 376 0.69 -9.68 5.80
N LYS A 377 -0.39 -9.00 6.21
CA LYS A 377 -1.28 -9.50 7.27
C LYS A 377 -1.95 -10.82 6.90
N LEU A 378 -2.43 -10.95 5.67
CA LEU A 378 -3.12 -12.15 5.20
C LEU A 378 -2.16 -13.34 5.07
N ILE A 379 -0.95 -13.13 4.57
CA ILE A 379 0.06 -14.19 4.46
C ILE A 379 0.56 -14.62 5.83
N ASN A 380 0.74 -13.69 6.79
CA ASN A 380 1.05 -14.06 8.18
C ASN A 380 -0.06 -14.91 8.81
N LYS A 381 -1.35 -14.61 8.56
CA LYS A 381 -2.46 -15.45 9.01
C LYS A 381 -2.40 -16.83 8.36
N CYS A 382 -2.15 -16.90 7.06
CA CYS A 382 -1.93 -18.17 6.37
C CYS A 382 -0.81 -18.99 7.04
N PHE A 383 0.33 -18.39 7.34
CA PHE A 383 1.47 -19.03 8.00
C PHE A 383 1.13 -19.55 9.40
N VAL A 384 0.36 -18.81 10.19
CA VAL A 384 -0.11 -19.26 11.50
C VAL A 384 -0.96 -20.53 11.36
N GLU A 385 -1.89 -20.56 10.41
CA GLU A 385 -2.77 -21.70 10.17
C GLU A 385 -1.99 -22.91 9.65
N THR A 386 -1.06 -22.74 8.72
CA THR A 386 -0.25 -23.85 8.21
C THR A 386 0.70 -24.42 9.27
N THR A 387 1.22 -23.56 10.16
CA THR A 387 2.01 -24.01 11.31
C THR A 387 1.15 -24.80 12.33
N ALA A 388 -0.10 -24.40 12.53
CA ALA A 388 -1.05 -25.16 13.37
C ALA A 388 -1.37 -26.52 12.74
N ALA A 389 -1.61 -26.57 11.42
CA ALA A 389 -1.84 -27.79 10.67
C ALA A 389 -0.66 -28.77 10.80
N GLU A 390 0.57 -28.28 10.67
CA GLU A 390 1.79 -29.08 10.87
C GLU A 390 1.81 -29.76 12.24
N LYS A 391 1.55 -28.98 13.31
CA LYS A 391 1.52 -29.52 14.69
C LYS A 391 0.41 -30.57 14.89
N LEU A 392 -0.75 -30.37 14.27
CA LEU A 392 -1.87 -31.31 14.34
C LEU A 392 -1.58 -32.60 13.60
N CYS A 393 -0.90 -32.54 12.45
CA CYS A 393 -0.39 -33.75 11.78
C CYS A 393 0.60 -34.54 12.66
N PHE A 394 1.43 -33.85 13.49
CA PHE A 394 2.29 -34.54 14.46
C PHE A 394 1.50 -35.34 15.50
N ASN A 395 0.33 -34.83 15.90
CA ASN A 395 -0.51 -35.44 16.93
C ASN A 395 -1.53 -36.43 16.37
N GLY A 396 -1.52 -36.73 15.06
CA GLY A 396 -2.44 -37.64 14.40
C GLY A 396 -3.85 -37.07 14.15
N SER A 397 -4.05 -35.76 14.35
CA SER A 397 -5.35 -35.09 14.16
C SER A 397 -5.48 -34.54 12.72
N VAL A 398 -5.56 -35.44 11.75
CA VAL A 398 -5.47 -35.13 10.29
C VAL A 398 -6.65 -34.29 9.82
N GLU A 399 -7.86 -34.56 10.28
CA GLU A 399 -9.09 -33.82 9.93
C GLU A 399 -9.01 -32.34 10.38
N LEU A 400 -8.52 -32.10 11.60
CA LEU A 400 -8.29 -30.73 12.10
C LEU A 400 -7.18 -30.02 11.31
N ALA A 401 -6.14 -30.75 10.92
CA ALA A 401 -5.09 -30.20 10.06
C ALA A 401 -5.63 -29.78 8.70
N ALA A 402 -6.51 -30.59 8.09
CA ALA A 402 -7.18 -30.25 6.82
C ALA A 402 -8.01 -28.98 6.95
N GLU A 403 -8.73 -28.78 8.05
CA GLU A 403 -9.51 -27.56 8.28
C GLU A 403 -8.61 -26.32 8.42
N HIS A 404 -7.48 -26.40 9.14
CA HIS A 404 -6.52 -25.32 9.21
C HIS A 404 -5.90 -24.98 7.84
N LEU A 405 -5.59 -25.98 7.01
CA LEU A 405 -5.13 -25.75 5.64
C LEU A 405 -6.21 -25.13 4.75
N ARG A 406 -7.50 -25.45 4.96
CA ARG A 406 -8.61 -24.80 4.29
C ARG A 406 -8.67 -23.31 4.64
N ILE A 407 -8.61 -22.98 5.94
CA ILE A 407 -8.60 -21.59 6.42
C ILE A 407 -7.37 -20.82 5.86
N ALA A 408 -6.20 -21.47 5.85
CA ALA A 408 -4.99 -20.90 5.26
C ALA A 408 -5.18 -20.56 3.76
N SER A 409 -5.85 -21.44 3.02
CA SER A 409 -6.16 -21.24 1.61
C SER A 409 -7.13 -20.05 1.40
N ASP A 410 -8.11 -19.89 2.30
CA ASP A 410 -9.04 -18.77 2.26
C ASP A 410 -8.30 -17.43 2.45
N PHE A 411 -7.30 -17.36 3.36
CA PHE A 411 -6.49 -16.15 3.53
C PHE A 411 -5.68 -15.79 2.29
N LEU A 412 -5.09 -16.76 1.58
CA LEU A 412 -4.41 -16.49 0.30
C LEU A 412 -5.41 -16.05 -0.78
N GLY A 413 -6.60 -16.68 -0.82
CA GLY A 413 -7.66 -16.31 -1.74
C GLY A 413 -8.13 -14.87 -1.57
N LEU A 414 -8.21 -14.37 -0.33
CA LEU A 414 -8.58 -13.00 -0.01
C LEU A 414 -7.60 -11.93 -0.53
N ILE A 415 -6.38 -12.30 -0.90
CA ILE A 415 -5.44 -11.38 -1.53
C ILE A 415 -5.81 -11.14 -2.99
N ILE A 416 -6.16 -12.23 -3.71
CA ILE A 416 -6.44 -12.22 -5.15
C ILE A 416 -7.87 -11.75 -5.41
N ASN A 417 -8.83 -12.37 -4.71
CA ASN A 417 -10.26 -12.12 -4.84
C ASN A 417 -10.88 -12.10 -3.44
N PRO A 418 -10.98 -10.95 -2.79
CA PRO A 418 -11.80 -10.85 -1.60
C PRO A 418 -13.23 -11.14 -2.04
N TYR A 419 -13.78 -12.30 -1.67
CA TYR A 419 -15.21 -12.54 -1.76
C TYR A 419 -15.88 -11.43 -0.96
N SER A 420 -16.44 -10.52 -1.69
CA SER A 420 -16.88 -9.20 -1.33
C SER A 420 -17.69 -9.16 -0.04
N SER A 421 -17.14 -8.56 0.99
CA SER A 421 -17.97 -7.55 1.64
C SER A 421 -17.84 -6.29 0.79
N ASP A 422 -18.93 -5.72 0.30
CA ASP A 422 -18.99 -4.41 -0.37
C ASP A 422 -18.18 -3.36 0.42
N ASP A 423 -18.07 -3.53 1.73
CA ASP A 423 -17.30 -2.71 2.66
C ASP A 423 -15.79 -2.72 2.41
N LEU A 424 -15.17 -3.87 2.14
CA LEU A 424 -13.72 -3.96 1.90
C LEU A 424 -13.32 -3.34 0.55
N LEU A 425 -14.11 -3.60 -0.50
CA LEU A 425 -13.90 -2.96 -1.79
C LEU A 425 -14.10 -1.46 -1.69
N GLY A 426 -15.14 -1.02 -0.97
CA GLY A 426 -15.39 0.39 -0.68
C GLY A 426 -14.20 1.05 0.04
N GLU A 427 -13.62 0.40 1.05
CA GLU A 427 -12.44 0.90 1.77
C GLU A 427 -11.22 1.03 0.85
N ILE A 428 -10.93 0.00 0.05
CA ILE A 428 -9.80 0.02 -0.89
C ILE A 428 -9.95 1.15 -1.90
N PHE A 429 -11.10 1.25 -2.58
CA PHE A 429 -11.30 2.21 -3.65
C PHE A 429 -11.55 3.64 -3.17
N SER A 430 -12.07 3.85 -1.94
CA SER A 430 -12.21 5.19 -1.35
C SER A 430 -10.89 5.94 -1.16
N SER A 431 -9.77 5.20 -1.09
CA SER A 431 -8.42 5.79 -1.01
C SER A 431 -7.89 6.31 -2.34
N PHE A 432 -8.60 6.06 -3.46
CA PHE A 432 -8.19 6.49 -4.80
C PHE A 432 -8.62 7.93 -5.09
N CYS A 433 -7.96 8.55 -6.08
CA CYS A 433 -8.40 9.83 -6.58
C CYS A 433 -9.71 9.73 -7.36
N ILE A 434 -10.55 10.78 -7.31
CA ILE A 434 -11.72 10.92 -8.18
C ILE A 434 -11.25 10.96 -9.64
N GLY A 435 -11.95 10.25 -10.53
CA GLY A 435 -11.61 10.18 -11.96
C GLY A 435 -10.72 8.99 -12.33
N LYS A 436 -10.46 8.09 -11.35
CA LYS A 436 -9.77 6.80 -11.56
C LYS A 436 -10.56 5.64 -11.04
#